data_27e57c0c37ae53ea5168bb6e83449f15
#
_entry.id   27e57c0c37ae53ea5168bb6e83449f15
#
_cell.length_a   1.000
_cell.length_b   1.000
_cell.length_c   1.000
_cell.angle_alpha   90.00
_cell.angle_beta   90.00
_cell.angle_gamma   90.00
#
_symmetry.space_group_name_H-M   'P 1'
#
loop_
_entity.id
_entity.type
_entity.pdbx_description
1 polymer ?
#
loop_
_entity_poly.entity_id
_entity_poly.type
_entity_poly.pdbx_seq_one_letter_code
_entity_poly.pdbx_strand_id
1 'polypeptide(L)'
;MCGIVGIVSKNNISKNCYVALEKLEYRGYDSAGIAGLNGNKIQIFKKQGRVQCIKEFCDNANFKTAIAHTRWATHGKPCEENAHPIVSSTGECVIVHNGIIENYLEIKQNLEKCGVVFKTQTDTEVVCNLIEKETGNTLEKVKKACDKLIGSFALAVLFKGKNEIVIARKSSPIYVGSCFGGNMVASDILCFEKNAKYCALEDGEFAVVSKSKIQIYSSTLKKVKKSFKTIETSGEEIELCGFEFFMEKEINETPAVLKRIITEYQDKEKIQSAIKLFEGVKNVEIIACGTAYHAGRYGAKILQETLGLSASAHIASEFRYDKNNIKENTLAILVSQSGETADTLRAGELCKQNGYKVLAIINSMESSMSRLADVSLNIFAGKEIGVASTKAYSAMCLVFYILARYLKNSNFDTFEIEKLADQSKEVLKVDSKIVDLIKNASRVFFIGRQFDSISSLEGALKVKEISYKSAEGYPAGELKHGTLALINNGTPVFVLSTDKNMHDKTMAAAEEVRSRGGIIILISQKSFDKGCADFVINIPESEKELAPLLSVIPLQTIAFETAKAIGNNPDKPRNLAKSVTVE
;
A
#
# COMPACT_ATOMS: atom_id res chain seq x y z
N MET A 1 4.38 -6.72 4.16
CA MET A 1 3.28 -6.91 5.15
C MET A 1 2.94 -8.36 5.32
N CYS A 2 2.34 -8.71 6.47
CA CYS A 2 1.93 -10.09 6.76
C CYS A 2 0.41 -10.26 6.64
N GLY A 3 -0.06 -11.49 6.47
CA GLY A 3 -1.48 -11.83 6.46
C GLY A 3 -1.84 -12.73 7.63
N ILE A 4 -2.90 -12.37 8.37
CA ILE A 4 -3.45 -13.17 9.46
C ILE A 4 -4.81 -13.74 9.04
N VAL A 5 -5.00 -15.02 9.32
CA VAL A 5 -6.29 -15.72 9.27
C VAL A 5 -6.47 -16.51 10.55
N GLY A 6 -7.66 -16.48 11.13
CA GLY A 6 -8.04 -17.34 12.25
C GLY A 6 -9.50 -17.76 12.11
N ILE A 7 -9.82 -19.06 12.28
CA ILE A 7 -11.19 -19.56 12.15
C ILE A 7 -11.54 -20.49 13.30
N VAL A 8 -12.75 -20.32 13.81
CA VAL A 8 -13.36 -21.21 14.83
C VAL A 8 -14.72 -21.68 14.33
N SER A 9 -14.90 -22.99 14.12
CA SER A 9 -16.13 -23.56 13.56
C SER A 9 -16.45 -24.92 14.18
N LYS A 10 -17.60 -25.47 13.85
CA LYS A 10 -17.96 -26.87 14.15
C LYS A 10 -17.35 -27.85 13.15
N ASN A 11 -17.09 -27.37 11.93
CA ASN A 11 -16.58 -28.15 10.81
C ASN A 11 -15.06 -28.09 10.71
N ASN A 12 -14.47 -28.96 9.89
CA ASN A 12 -13.06 -28.85 9.52
C ASN A 12 -12.84 -27.56 8.70
N ILE A 13 -11.90 -26.73 9.15
CA ILE A 13 -11.62 -25.42 8.54
C ILE A 13 -10.21 -25.31 7.96
N SER A 14 -9.46 -26.39 7.94
CA SER A 14 -8.05 -26.36 7.51
C SER A 14 -7.90 -25.85 6.08
N LYS A 15 -8.72 -26.36 5.14
CA LYS A 15 -8.78 -25.88 3.74
C LYS A 15 -9.25 -24.43 3.64
N ASN A 16 -10.23 -24.04 4.46
CA ASN A 16 -10.73 -22.67 4.47
C ASN A 16 -9.65 -21.68 4.94
N CYS A 17 -8.83 -22.05 5.93
CA CYS A 17 -7.67 -21.27 6.34
C CYS A 17 -6.66 -21.09 5.19
N TYR A 18 -6.38 -22.16 4.43
CA TYR A 18 -5.51 -22.10 3.25
C TYR A 18 -6.06 -21.13 2.20
N VAL A 19 -7.33 -21.31 1.79
CA VAL A 19 -7.97 -20.47 0.76
C VAL A 19 -8.02 -18.99 1.18
N ALA A 20 -8.33 -18.73 2.45
CA ALA A 20 -8.34 -17.36 2.98
C ALA A 20 -6.91 -16.77 3.01
N LEU A 21 -5.91 -17.57 3.38
CA LEU A 21 -4.52 -17.13 3.43
C LEU A 21 -3.95 -16.87 2.02
N GLU A 22 -4.36 -17.67 1.03
CA GLU A 22 -3.97 -17.48 -0.38
C GLU A 22 -4.41 -16.11 -0.90
N LYS A 23 -5.59 -15.64 -0.51
CA LYS A 23 -6.08 -14.28 -0.81
C LYS A 23 -5.22 -13.18 -0.18
N LEU A 24 -4.41 -13.49 0.84
CA LEU A 24 -3.51 -12.56 1.53
C LEU A 24 -2.05 -12.68 1.06
N GLU A 25 -1.73 -13.57 0.12
CA GLU A 25 -0.35 -13.79 -0.34
C GLU A 25 0.29 -12.50 -0.89
N TYR A 26 -0.50 -11.58 -1.47
CA TYR A 26 -0.01 -10.29 -1.94
C TYR A 26 0.58 -9.41 -0.80
N ARG A 27 0.24 -9.71 0.47
CA ARG A 27 0.77 -9.02 1.64
C ARG A 27 2.14 -9.52 2.08
N GLY A 28 2.48 -10.79 1.81
CA GLY A 28 3.76 -11.38 2.19
C GLY A 28 3.86 -12.80 1.68
N TYR A 29 5.03 -13.19 1.22
CA TYR A 29 5.26 -14.47 0.55
C TYR A 29 6.61 -15.12 0.90
N ASP A 30 7.27 -14.65 1.98
CA ASP A 30 8.57 -15.19 2.42
C ASP A 30 8.43 -16.51 3.16
N SER A 31 7.33 -16.69 3.89
CA SER A 31 6.99 -17.94 4.55
C SER A 31 5.49 -18.00 4.87
N ALA A 32 4.97 -19.20 5.01
CA ALA A 32 3.58 -19.46 5.39
C ALA A 32 3.49 -20.55 6.46
N GLY A 33 2.42 -20.52 7.26
CA GLY A 33 2.18 -21.54 8.26
C GLY A 33 0.78 -21.49 8.86
N ILE A 34 0.42 -22.60 9.48
CA ILE A 34 -0.86 -22.82 10.18
C ILE A 34 -0.62 -23.52 11.51
N ALA A 35 -1.38 -23.14 12.51
CA ALA A 35 -1.48 -23.87 13.77
C ALA A 35 -2.95 -24.12 14.11
N GLY A 36 -3.28 -25.34 14.53
CA GLY A 36 -4.64 -25.69 14.91
C GLY A 36 -4.70 -26.64 16.09
N LEU A 37 -5.88 -26.74 16.68
CA LEU A 37 -6.15 -27.67 17.77
C LEU A 37 -6.56 -29.03 17.22
N ASN A 38 -5.82 -30.06 17.65
CA ASN A 38 -6.18 -31.48 17.50
C ASN A 38 -6.39 -32.07 18.89
N GLY A 39 -7.64 -32.12 19.32
CA GLY A 39 -7.97 -32.36 20.76
C GLY A 39 -7.37 -31.26 21.64
N ASN A 40 -6.60 -31.67 22.64
CA ASN A 40 -5.91 -30.76 23.57
C ASN A 40 -4.48 -30.38 23.12
N LYS A 41 -4.04 -30.83 21.94
CA LYS A 41 -2.69 -30.54 21.45
C LYS A 41 -2.72 -29.47 20.35
N ILE A 42 -1.74 -28.58 20.35
CA ILE A 42 -1.47 -27.66 19.26
C ILE A 42 -0.62 -28.40 18.23
N GLN A 43 -1.09 -28.42 16.99
CA GLN A 43 -0.33 -28.94 15.85
C GLN A 43 0.04 -27.75 14.95
N ILE A 44 1.32 -27.68 14.55
CA ILE A 44 1.86 -26.56 13.79
C ILE A 44 2.52 -27.13 12.54
N PHE A 45 2.28 -26.45 11.42
CA PHE A 45 3.00 -26.68 10.18
C PHE A 45 3.35 -25.35 9.54
N LYS A 46 4.61 -25.15 9.19
CA LYS A 46 5.11 -23.90 8.62
C LYS A 46 6.29 -24.18 7.70
N LYS A 47 6.42 -23.39 6.65
CA LYS A 47 7.50 -23.50 5.67
C LYS A 47 7.94 -22.13 5.15
N GLN A 48 9.20 -22.05 4.74
CA GLN A 48 9.68 -20.95 3.91
C GLN A 48 9.06 -21.05 2.51
N GLY A 49 8.64 -19.92 1.94
CA GLY A 49 8.05 -19.82 0.62
C GLY A 49 6.58 -19.39 0.64
N ARG A 50 5.93 -19.52 -0.50
CA ARG A 50 4.55 -19.07 -0.74
C ARG A 50 3.53 -19.92 0.00
N VAL A 51 2.30 -19.41 0.11
CA VAL A 51 1.18 -20.11 0.77
C VAL A 51 0.96 -21.51 0.24
N GLN A 52 1.23 -21.76 -1.05
CA GLN A 52 1.12 -23.08 -1.66
C GLN A 52 1.97 -24.16 -0.96
N CYS A 53 3.07 -23.80 -0.29
CA CYS A 53 3.93 -24.77 0.41
C CYS A 53 3.28 -25.47 1.60
N ILE A 54 2.14 -24.94 2.12
CA ILE A 54 1.36 -25.55 3.21
C ILE A 54 0.08 -26.23 2.74
N LYS A 55 -0.23 -26.24 1.44
CA LYS A 55 -1.49 -26.75 0.87
C LYS A 55 -1.75 -28.20 1.23
N GLU A 56 -0.79 -29.09 0.95
CA GLU A 56 -0.92 -30.53 1.21
C GLU A 56 -1.21 -30.82 2.68
N PHE A 57 -0.56 -30.11 3.59
CA PHE A 57 -0.85 -30.23 5.01
C PHE A 57 -2.27 -29.78 5.34
N CYS A 58 -2.72 -28.64 4.82
CA CYS A 58 -4.07 -28.13 5.02
C CYS A 58 -5.15 -29.02 4.44
N ASP A 59 -4.87 -29.70 3.33
CA ASP A 59 -5.78 -30.67 2.70
C ASP A 59 -6.01 -31.90 3.55
N ASN A 60 -5.01 -32.33 4.32
CA ASN A 60 -5.03 -33.54 5.16
C ASN A 60 -5.32 -33.25 6.66
N ALA A 61 -5.19 -32.01 7.11
CA ALA A 61 -5.45 -31.65 8.49
C ALA A 61 -6.95 -31.55 8.79
N ASN A 62 -7.31 -31.74 10.09
CA ASN A 62 -8.69 -31.65 10.55
C ASN A 62 -8.78 -30.73 11.78
N PHE A 63 -8.74 -29.44 11.54
CA PHE A 63 -8.86 -28.43 12.57
C PHE A 63 -10.28 -27.84 12.63
N LYS A 64 -10.77 -27.60 13.85
CA LYS A 64 -12.00 -26.83 14.12
C LYS A 64 -11.69 -25.43 14.67
N THR A 65 -10.47 -25.23 15.13
CA THR A 65 -9.93 -23.95 15.58
C THR A 65 -8.50 -23.87 15.08
N ALA A 66 -8.19 -22.86 14.27
CA ALA A 66 -6.85 -22.66 13.72
C ALA A 66 -6.54 -21.18 13.49
N ILE A 67 -5.25 -20.87 13.53
CA ILE A 67 -4.67 -19.59 13.10
C ILE A 67 -3.63 -19.87 12.01
N ALA A 68 -3.58 -19.01 11.00
CA ALA A 68 -2.66 -19.15 9.87
C ALA A 68 -2.07 -17.78 9.51
N HIS A 69 -0.91 -17.82 8.88
CA HIS A 69 -0.13 -16.61 8.61
C HIS A 69 0.66 -16.73 7.31
N THR A 70 0.74 -15.64 6.56
CA THR A 70 1.74 -15.42 5.53
C THR A 70 2.63 -14.25 5.92
N ARG A 71 3.95 -14.46 5.88
CA ARG A 71 4.94 -13.57 6.48
C ARG A 71 5.69 -12.76 5.41
N TRP A 72 5.86 -11.49 5.72
CA TRP A 72 6.89 -10.62 5.20
C TRP A 72 7.93 -10.42 6.31
N ALA A 73 9.18 -10.83 6.07
CA ALA A 73 10.21 -10.83 7.12
C ALA A 73 10.67 -9.39 7.44
N THR A 74 10.47 -8.98 8.69
CA THR A 74 11.01 -7.72 9.26
C THR A 74 12.12 -8.02 10.25
N HIS A 75 11.89 -8.93 11.20
CA HIS A 75 12.85 -9.38 12.21
C HIS A 75 13.22 -10.84 11.99
N GLY A 76 14.51 -11.12 11.86
CA GLY A 76 15.03 -12.46 11.55
C GLY A 76 14.89 -12.82 10.06
N LYS A 77 15.88 -13.53 9.53
CA LYS A 77 15.90 -13.96 8.11
C LYS A 77 14.68 -14.82 7.75
N PRO A 78 14.26 -14.82 6.46
CA PRO A 78 13.23 -15.73 6.00
C PRO A 78 13.74 -17.17 6.04
N CYS A 79 13.27 -17.93 7.03
CA CYS A 79 13.54 -19.36 7.20
C CYS A 79 12.36 -19.99 7.93
N GLU A 80 12.32 -21.33 7.99
CA GLU A 80 11.22 -22.07 8.59
C GLU A 80 11.08 -21.80 10.10
N GLU A 81 12.18 -21.67 10.83
CA GLU A 81 12.18 -21.38 12.27
C GLU A 81 11.49 -20.06 12.58
N ASN A 82 11.77 -19.04 11.78
CA ASN A 82 11.22 -17.69 11.92
C ASN A 82 9.82 -17.51 11.28
N ALA A 83 9.31 -18.53 10.59
CA ALA A 83 7.96 -18.50 10.04
C ALA A 83 6.91 -18.55 11.17
N HIS A 84 5.80 -17.83 10.99
CA HIS A 84 4.64 -17.94 11.90
C HIS A 84 3.76 -19.15 11.49
N PRO A 85 3.01 -19.70 12.44
CA PRO A 85 2.84 -19.34 13.85
C PRO A 85 4.06 -19.64 14.73
N ILE A 86 4.22 -18.85 15.81
CA ILE A 86 5.27 -19.00 16.83
C ILE A 86 4.64 -19.57 18.10
N VAL A 87 5.29 -20.58 18.68
CA VAL A 87 4.83 -21.26 19.89
C VAL A 87 5.64 -20.78 21.10
N SER A 88 5.00 -20.69 22.26
CA SER A 88 5.65 -20.38 23.53
C SER A 88 6.59 -21.50 23.99
N SER A 89 7.49 -21.21 24.91
CA SER A 89 8.55 -22.12 25.35
C SER A 89 8.02 -23.43 25.93
N THR A 90 6.85 -23.44 26.61
CA THR A 90 6.22 -24.65 27.16
C THR A 90 5.13 -25.23 26.24
N GLY A 91 4.76 -24.55 25.15
CA GLY A 91 3.73 -24.99 24.23
C GLY A 91 2.29 -24.74 24.67
N GLU A 92 2.07 -23.88 25.66
CA GLU A 92 0.72 -23.56 26.17
C GLU A 92 -0.05 -22.60 25.25
N CYS A 93 0.65 -21.78 24.45
CA CYS A 93 0.01 -20.94 23.46
C CYS A 93 0.83 -20.84 22.17
N VAL A 94 0.16 -20.44 21.11
CA VAL A 94 0.73 -20.17 19.79
C VAL A 94 0.13 -18.87 19.24
N ILE A 95 0.95 -18.09 18.54
CA ILE A 95 0.59 -16.74 18.11
C ILE A 95 0.94 -16.51 16.64
N VAL A 96 0.12 -15.73 15.95
CA VAL A 96 0.49 -15.04 14.70
C VAL A 96 0.41 -13.53 14.94
N HIS A 97 1.32 -12.80 14.31
CA HIS A 97 1.56 -11.38 14.57
C HIS A 97 1.83 -10.62 13.26
N ASN A 98 1.13 -9.53 13.08
CA ASN A 98 1.44 -8.48 12.12
C ASN A 98 1.84 -7.23 12.91
N GLY A 99 3.00 -6.68 12.64
CA GLY A 99 3.50 -5.52 13.34
C GLY A 99 4.98 -5.62 13.70
N ILE A 100 5.44 -4.71 14.53
CA ILE A 100 6.81 -4.67 15.08
C ILE A 100 6.71 -4.30 16.56
N ILE A 101 7.43 -5.04 17.40
CA ILE A 101 7.57 -4.74 18.83
C ILE A 101 8.92 -4.08 19.08
N GLU A 102 8.89 -2.77 19.27
CA GLU A 102 10.10 -1.93 19.35
C GLU A 102 10.96 -2.25 20.59
N ASN A 103 10.32 -2.53 21.73
CA ASN A 103 11.01 -2.87 22.99
C ASN A 103 11.26 -4.36 23.18
N TYR A 104 11.25 -5.17 22.10
CA TYR A 104 11.38 -6.63 22.18
C TYR A 104 12.71 -7.08 22.82
N LEU A 105 13.81 -6.36 22.61
CA LEU A 105 15.12 -6.70 23.17
C LEU A 105 15.14 -6.61 24.69
N GLU A 106 14.53 -5.56 25.27
CA GLU A 106 14.41 -5.38 26.71
C GLU A 106 13.58 -6.51 27.34
N ILE A 107 12.40 -6.78 26.73
CA ILE A 107 11.52 -7.85 27.20
C ILE A 107 12.20 -9.22 27.08
N LYS A 108 12.92 -9.47 25.98
CA LYS A 108 13.69 -10.70 25.77
C LYS A 108 14.69 -10.93 26.88
N GLN A 109 15.52 -9.93 27.18
CA GLN A 109 16.52 -10.02 28.25
C GLN A 109 15.88 -10.33 29.61
N ASN A 110 14.72 -9.75 29.92
CA ASN A 110 14.00 -10.02 31.14
C ASN A 110 13.45 -11.46 31.20
N LEU A 111 12.94 -11.97 30.09
CA LEU A 111 12.45 -13.35 29.99
C LEU A 111 13.60 -14.38 30.06
N GLU A 112 14.76 -14.08 29.45
CA GLU A 112 15.97 -14.92 29.55
C GLU A 112 16.46 -15.05 30.99
N LYS A 113 16.44 -13.96 31.76
CA LYS A 113 16.74 -14.01 33.22
C LYS A 113 15.74 -14.90 34.01
N CYS A 114 14.52 -15.06 33.47
CA CYS A 114 13.51 -15.96 34.03
C CYS A 114 13.59 -17.40 33.47
N GLY A 115 14.69 -17.75 32.78
CA GLY A 115 14.95 -19.09 32.24
C GLY A 115 14.24 -19.42 30.92
N VAL A 116 13.71 -18.43 30.19
CA VAL A 116 13.13 -18.66 28.87
C VAL A 116 14.24 -18.81 27.84
N VAL A 117 14.17 -19.88 27.04
CA VAL A 117 15.09 -20.13 25.94
C VAL A 117 14.38 -19.80 24.63
N PHE A 118 14.92 -18.85 23.88
CA PHE A 118 14.39 -18.43 22.58
C PHE A 118 14.94 -19.32 21.46
N LYS A 119 14.06 -19.68 20.52
CA LYS A 119 14.36 -20.54 19.37
C LYS A 119 14.38 -19.77 18.05
N THR A 120 13.74 -18.60 18.00
CA THR A 120 13.63 -17.79 16.80
C THR A 120 14.32 -16.43 16.97
N GLN A 121 14.49 -15.75 15.86
CA GLN A 121 15.04 -14.38 15.82
C GLN A 121 13.92 -13.33 15.77
N THR A 122 12.65 -13.75 15.97
CA THR A 122 11.50 -12.86 15.82
C THR A 122 11.17 -12.15 17.14
N ASP A 123 10.72 -10.91 17.03
CA ASP A 123 10.09 -10.15 18.11
C ASP A 123 8.80 -10.84 18.62
N THR A 124 8.14 -11.59 17.75
CA THR A 124 6.90 -12.32 18.05
C THR A 124 7.08 -13.41 19.11
N GLU A 125 8.24 -14.10 19.16
CA GLU A 125 8.50 -15.12 20.18
C GLU A 125 8.55 -14.49 21.57
N VAL A 126 9.01 -13.26 21.66
CA VAL A 126 9.01 -12.47 22.90
C VAL A 126 7.59 -12.26 23.39
N VAL A 127 6.68 -11.87 22.52
CA VAL A 127 5.25 -11.67 22.84
C VAL A 127 4.61 -12.98 23.30
N CYS A 128 4.88 -14.08 22.59
CA CYS A 128 4.31 -15.39 22.92
C CYS A 128 4.71 -15.86 24.31
N ASN A 129 5.99 -15.76 24.64
CA ASN A 129 6.51 -16.12 25.97
C ASN A 129 6.04 -15.16 27.08
N LEU A 130 5.89 -13.88 26.76
CA LEU A 130 5.35 -12.89 27.69
C LEU A 130 3.90 -13.25 28.07
N ILE A 131 3.04 -13.58 27.08
CA ILE A 131 1.65 -14.01 27.30
C ILE A 131 1.60 -15.27 28.17
N GLU A 132 2.48 -16.22 27.93
CA GLU A 132 2.54 -17.46 28.71
C GLU A 132 2.83 -17.23 30.21
N LYS A 133 3.73 -16.29 30.51
CA LYS A 133 4.13 -15.94 31.89
C LYS A 133 3.05 -15.15 32.64
N GLU A 134 2.10 -14.53 31.95
CA GLU A 134 1.02 -13.78 32.61
C GLU A 134 0.01 -14.70 33.31
N THR A 135 -0.65 -14.16 34.34
CA THR A 135 -1.67 -14.85 35.13
C THR A 135 -3.08 -14.33 34.81
N GLY A 136 -4.08 -15.20 34.93
CA GLY A 136 -5.47 -14.89 34.67
C GLY A 136 -6.08 -15.78 33.58
N ASN A 137 -7.27 -15.41 33.10
CA ASN A 137 -7.88 -16.06 31.93
C ASN A 137 -7.17 -15.69 30.64
N THR A 138 -7.52 -16.32 29.51
CA THR A 138 -6.88 -16.15 28.21
C THR A 138 -6.83 -14.68 27.75
N LEU A 139 -7.93 -13.94 27.92
CA LEU A 139 -8.04 -12.53 27.57
C LEU A 139 -7.17 -11.64 28.47
N GLU A 140 -7.20 -11.88 29.79
CA GLU A 140 -6.40 -11.14 30.78
C GLU A 140 -4.89 -11.32 30.55
N LYS A 141 -4.45 -12.53 30.21
CA LYS A 141 -3.06 -12.82 29.87
C LYS A 141 -2.59 -12.00 28.67
N VAL A 142 -3.37 -12.02 27.58
CA VAL A 142 -3.06 -11.24 26.37
C VAL A 142 -3.05 -9.74 26.67
N LYS A 143 -4.03 -9.23 27.41
CA LYS A 143 -4.09 -7.82 27.79
C LYS A 143 -2.87 -7.38 28.58
N LYS A 144 -2.51 -8.10 29.65
CA LYS A 144 -1.35 -7.78 30.49
C LYS A 144 -0.04 -7.80 29.73
N ALA A 145 0.11 -8.74 28.79
CA ALA A 145 1.26 -8.76 27.89
C ALA A 145 1.26 -7.53 26.97
N CYS A 146 0.14 -7.22 26.32
CA CYS A 146 0.01 -6.06 25.42
C CYS A 146 0.30 -4.73 26.12
N ASP A 147 -0.02 -4.58 27.40
CA ASP A 147 0.29 -3.35 28.17
C ASP A 147 1.79 -3.08 28.33
N LYS A 148 2.62 -4.10 28.14
CA LYS A 148 4.09 -4.00 28.23
C LYS A 148 4.74 -3.78 26.87
N LEU A 149 3.97 -3.86 25.77
CA LEU A 149 4.49 -3.75 24.42
C LEU A 149 4.51 -2.31 23.92
N ILE A 150 5.63 -1.90 23.36
CA ILE A 150 5.79 -0.66 22.60
C ILE A 150 5.87 -1.05 21.12
N GLY A 151 5.16 -0.31 20.25
CA GLY A 151 5.11 -0.56 18.81
C GLY A 151 3.71 -0.88 18.30
N SER A 152 3.63 -1.43 17.10
CA SER A 152 2.39 -1.78 16.41
C SER A 152 2.16 -3.29 16.39
N PHE A 153 0.91 -3.73 16.57
CA PHE A 153 0.58 -5.15 16.49
C PHE A 153 -0.89 -5.42 16.14
N ALA A 154 -1.09 -6.51 15.40
CA ALA A 154 -2.33 -7.28 15.36
C ALA A 154 -1.96 -8.72 15.73
N LEU A 155 -2.51 -9.21 16.84
CA LEU A 155 -2.22 -10.53 17.37
C LEU A 155 -3.44 -11.43 17.26
N ALA A 156 -3.23 -12.70 16.86
CA ALA A 156 -4.21 -13.75 17.05
C ALA A 156 -3.53 -14.89 17.84
N VAL A 157 -4.08 -15.16 19.02
CA VAL A 157 -3.51 -16.08 20.01
C VAL A 157 -4.42 -17.28 20.21
N LEU A 158 -3.87 -18.47 20.05
CA LEU A 158 -4.54 -19.75 20.29
C LEU A 158 -3.91 -20.43 21.51
N PHE A 159 -4.72 -20.76 22.51
CA PHE A 159 -4.29 -21.45 23.72
C PHE A 159 -4.60 -22.95 23.62
N LYS A 160 -3.72 -23.77 24.16
CA LYS A 160 -3.87 -25.19 24.23
C LYS A 160 -5.17 -25.58 24.98
N GLY A 161 -5.98 -26.45 24.36
CA GLY A 161 -7.24 -26.90 24.91
C GLY A 161 -8.38 -25.87 24.97
N LYS A 162 -8.19 -24.66 24.40
CA LYS A 162 -9.22 -23.62 24.34
C LYS A 162 -9.73 -23.42 22.91
N ASN A 163 -10.99 -23.76 22.64
CA ASN A 163 -11.65 -23.61 21.34
C ASN A 163 -12.08 -22.14 21.08
N GLU A 164 -11.15 -21.23 21.24
CA GLU A 164 -11.32 -19.80 21.00
C GLU A 164 -10.00 -19.18 20.55
N ILE A 165 -10.09 -18.05 19.88
CA ILE A 165 -8.96 -17.22 19.47
C ILE A 165 -9.08 -15.89 20.18
N VAL A 166 -8.01 -15.46 20.85
CA VAL A 166 -7.93 -14.13 21.48
C VAL A 166 -7.19 -13.19 20.56
N ILE A 167 -7.76 -12.02 20.33
CA ILE A 167 -7.27 -11.00 19.41
C ILE A 167 -6.89 -9.77 20.21
N ALA A 168 -5.81 -9.10 19.81
CA ALA A 168 -5.44 -7.77 20.27
C ALA A 168 -5.02 -6.91 19.09
N ARG A 169 -5.35 -5.61 19.12
CA ARG A 169 -4.98 -4.66 18.08
C ARG A 169 -4.35 -3.40 18.65
N LYS A 170 -3.27 -2.96 17.96
CA LYS A 170 -2.69 -1.61 18.05
C LYS A 170 -2.06 -1.28 16.70
N SER A 171 -2.63 -0.33 15.99
CA SER A 171 -2.23 0.19 14.67
C SER A 171 -2.45 -0.77 13.48
N SER A 172 -1.97 -2.01 13.55
CA SER A 172 -2.13 -2.98 12.45
C SER A 172 -3.59 -3.42 12.28
N PRO A 173 -4.14 -3.45 11.03
CA PRO A 173 -5.55 -3.75 10.80
C PRO A 173 -5.89 -5.21 11.12
N ILE A 174 -7.05 -5.43 11.76
CA ILE A 174 -7.64 -6.74 11.97
C ILE A 174 -9.17 -6.64 12.06
N TYR A 175 -9.85 -7.62 11.49
CA TYR A 175 -11.29 -7.71 11.37
C TYR A 175 -11.78 -9.01 12.00
N VAL A 176 -12.98 -8.98 12.58
CA VAL A 176 -13.67 -10.16 13.11
C VAL A 176 -15.06 -10.25 12.48
N GLY A 177 -15.51 -11.48 12.20
CA GLY A 177 -16.80 -11.65 11.56
C GLY A 177 -17.27 -13.10 11.47
N SER A 178 -18.46 -13.32 10.91
CA SER A 178 -19.00 -14.66 10.67
C SER A 178 -18.49 -15.20 9.32
N CYS A 179 -18.08 -16.45 9.27
CA CYS A 179 -17.62 -17.10 8.04
C CYS A 179 -17.54 -18.62 8.20
N PHE A 180 -17.71 -19.38 7.11
CA PHE A 180 -17.53 -20.85 7.08
C PHE A 180 -18.31 -21.64 8.14
N GLY A 181 -19.53 -21.19 8.46
CA GLY A 181 -20.36 -21.81 9.49
C GLY A 181 -19.84 -21.65 10.92
N GLY A 182 -19.01 -20.65 11.17
CA GLY A 182 -18.45 -20.26 12.45
C GLY A 182 -18.11 -18.78 12.47
N ASN A 183 -17.00 -18.46 13.13
CA ASN A 183 -16.47 -17.11 13.20
C ASN A 183 -15.00 -17.04 12.74
N MET A 184 -14.64 -15.92 12.17
CA MET A 184 -13.35 -15.68 11.53
C MET A 184 -12.70 -14.40 12.03
N VAL A 185 -11.38 -14.42 12.03
CA VAL A 185 -10.48 -13.28 12.18
C VAL A 185 -9.64 -13.17 10.93
N ALA A 186 -9.45 -11.98 10.39
CA ALA A 186 -8.58 -11.76 9.27
C ALA A 186 -7.96 -10.37 9.29
N SER A 187 -6.77 -10.23 8.75
CA SER A 187 -6.12 -8.91 8.57
C SER A 187 -6.67 -8.13 7.37
N ASP A 188 -7.55 -8.75 6.56
CA ASP A 188 -8.21 -8.12 5.42
C ASP A 188 -9.63 -8.66 5.23
N ILE A 189 -10.54 -7.79 4.78
CA ILE A 189 -11.94 -8.15 4.49
C ILE A 189 -12.07 -9.11 3.30
N LEU A 190 -11.08 -9.18 2.41
CA LEU A 190 -11.03 -10.11 1.27
C LEU A 190 -11.13 -11.59 1.67
N CYS A 191 -10.76 -11.92 2.92
CA CYS A 191 -10.84 -13.27 3.43
C CYS A 191 -12.26 -13.75 3.71
N PHE A 192 -13.19 -12.83 3.93
CA PHE A 192 -14.57 -13.16 4.25
C PHE A 192 -15.38 -13.54 3.02
N GLU A 193 -16.40 -14.36 3.23
CA GLU A 193 -17.36 -14.76 2.18
C GLU A 193 -18.34 -13.61 1.86
N LYS A 194 -18.94 -13.69 0.68
CA LYS A 194 -20.09 -12.82 0.34
C LYS A 194 -21.18 -12.95 1.40
N ASN A 195 -21.83 -11.84 1.73
CA ASN A 195 -22.86 -11.73 2.77
C ASN A 195 -22.36 -12.02 4.20
N ALA A 196 -21.06 -12.24 4.42
CA ALA A 196 -20.52 -12.33 5.76
C ALA A 196 -20.68 -11.01 6.51
N LYS A 197 -20.94 -11.11 7.81
CA LYS A 197 -20.99 -9.95 8.71
C LYS A 197 -19.63 -9.77 9.35
N TYR A 198 -19.06 -8.56 9.32
CA TYR A 198 -17.76 -8.25 9.87
C TYR A 198 -17.74 -6.90 10.57
N CYS A 199 -16.77 -6.70 11.45
CA CYS A 199 -16.38 -5.39 11.96
C CYS A 199 -14.86 -5.28 12.13
N ALA A 200 -14.35 -4.06 12.02
CA ALA A 200 -12.97 -3.75 12.36
C ALA A 200 -12.82 -3.58 13.88
N LEU A 201 -11.72 -4.07 14.44
CA LEU A 201 -11.32 -3.65 15.78
C LEU A 201 -10.66 -2.26 15.70
N GLU A 202 -10.85 -1.47 16.76
CA GLU A 202 -10.17 -0.19 16.97
C GLU A 202 -8.87 -0.41 17.76
N ASP A 203 -8.02 0.61 17.80
CA ASP A 203 -6.78 0.57 18.59
C ASP A 203 -7.06 0.40 20.07
N GLY A 204 -6.34 -0.55 20.69
CA GLY A 204 -6.54 -0.91 22.09
C GLY A 204 -7.73 -1.83 22.35
N GLU A 205 -8.45 -2.25 21.31
CA GLU A 205 -9.51 -3.24 21.48
C GLU A 205 -8.98 -4.66 21.42
N PHE A 206 -9.71 -5.53 22.15
CA PHE A 206 -9.50 -6.97 22.21
C PHE A 206 -10.75 -7.70 21.74
N ALA A 207 -10.59 -8.92 21.25
CA ALA A 207 -11.73 -9.78 20.96
C ALA A 207 -11.47 -11.22 21.39
N VAL A 208 -12.53 -11.90 21.82
CA VAL A 208 -12.56 -13.35 22.00
C VAL A 208 -13.51 -13.93 20.98
N VAL A 209 -12.97 -14.71 20.06
CA VAL A 209 -13.69 -15.32 18.95
C VAL A 209 -13.84 -16.80 19.22
N SER A 210 -15.08 -17.25 19.41
CA SER A 210 -15.45 -18.65 19.58
C SER A 210 -16.39 -19.08 18.45
N LYS A 211 -16.71 -20.37 18.36
CA LYS A 211 -17.59 -20.90 17.31
C LYS A 211 -18.99 -20.26 17.26
N SER A 212 -19.49 -19.79 18.41
CA SER A 212 -20.86 -19.30 18.54
C SER A 212 -20.99 -17.81 18.72
N LYS A 213 -19.91 -17.12 19.10
CA LYS A 213 -19.96 -15.68 19.38
C LYS A 213 -18.63 -14.99 19.22
N ILE A 214 -18.69 -13.71 18.92
CA ILE A 214 -17.59 -12.76 18.94
C ILE A 214 -17.88 -11.79 20.09
N GLN A 215 -16.95 -11.63 21.01
CA GLN A 215 -17.03 -10.67 22.11
C GLN A 215 -15.88 -9.68 22.00
N ILE A 216 -16.22 -8.40 21.90
CA ILE A 216 -15.24 -7.32 21.77
C ILE A 216 -15.14 -6.58 23.10
N TYR A 217 -13.93 -6.16 23.45
CA TYR A 217 -13.59 -5.51 24.70
C TYR A 217 -12.73 -4.28 24.43
N SER A 218 -12.93 -3.23 25.23
CA SER A 218 -12.08 -2.04 25.23
C SER A 218 -10.70 -2.33 25.85
N SER A 219 -9.82 -1.34 25.82
CA SER A 219 -8.52 -1.36 26.51
C SER A 219 -8.62 -1.62 28.02
N THR A 220 -9.76 -1.37 28.64
CA THR A 220 -10.05 -1.68 30.07
C THR A 220 -10.84 -2.96 30.28
N LEU A 221 -10.91 -3.83 29.25
CA LEU A 221 -11.66 -5.08 29.24
C LEU A 221 -13.17 -4.95 29.52
N LYS A 222 -13.76 -3.78 29.30
CA LYS A 222 -15.21 -3.59 29.28
C LYS A 222 -15.76 -4.06 27.94
N LYS A 223 -16.88 -4.79 27.95
CA LYS A 223 -17.53 -5.24 26.71
C LYS A 223 -17.99 -4.05 25.87
N VAL A 224 -17.68 -4.11 24.58
CA VAL A 224 -18.06 -3.11 23.58
C VAL A 224 -19.08 -3.73 22.64
N LYS A 225 -20.18 -3.01 22.38
CA LYS A 225 -21.12 -3.35 21.30
C LYS A 225 -20.69 -2.65 20.04
N LYS A 226 -20.49 -3.40 18.96
CA LYS A 226 -20.19 -2.85 17.62
C LYS A 226 -21.26 -3.26 16.62
N SER A 227 -21.52 -2.39 15.65
CA SER A 227 -22.31 -2.72 14.47
C SER A 227 -21.46 -3.55 13.51
N PHE A 228 -22.03 -4.62 13.01
CA PHE A 228 -21.40 -5.44 11.97
C PHE A 228 -21.93 -5.00 10.60
N LYS A 229 -21.03 -4.74 9.68
CA LYS A 229 -21.33 -4.47 8.27
C LYS A 229 -21.45 -5.78 7.51
N THR A 230 -22.23 -5.79 6.45
CA THR A 230 -22.36 -6.94 5.54
C THR A 230 -21.45 -6.73 4.33
N ILE A 231 -20.75 -7.74 3.89
CA ILE A 231 -20.01 -7.72 2.63
C ILE A 231 -20.99 -7.82 1.48
N GLU A 232 -21.30 -6.70 0.84
CA GLU A 232 -22.30 -6.60 -0.23
C GLU A 232 -21.79 -7.19 -1.54
N THR A 233 -20.51 -7.00 -1.84
CA THR A 233 -19.87 -7.61 -3.00
C THR A 233 -19.06 -8.81 -2.54
N SER A 234 -19.26 -9.99 -3.20
CA SER A 234 -18.17 -10.96 -3.27
C SER A 234 -16.99 -10.12 -3.76
N GLY A 235 -15.90 -10.10 -3.02
CA GLY A 235 -14.75 -9.33 -3.50
C GLY A 235 -14.65 -9.58 -4.99
N GLU A 236 -14.60 -8.53 -5.84
CA GLU A 236 -14.43 -8.69 -7.29
C GLU A 236 -13.42 -9.80 -7.44
N GLU A 237 -13.78 -10.85 -8.14
CA GLU A 237 -12.91 -12.01 -8.28
C GLU A 237 -11.58 -11.47 -8.77
N ILE A 238 -10.51 -11.83 -8.06
CA ILE A 238 -9.15 -11.39 -8.40
C ILE A 238 -8.77 -12.20 -9.64
N GLU A 239 -9.36 -11.83 -10.78
CA GLU A 239 -9.14 -12.51 -12.05
C GLU A 239 -8.18 -11.71 -12.92
N LEU A 240 -7.31 -12.42 -13.61
CA LEU A 240 -6.40 -11.84 -14.60
C LEU A 240 -7.14 -11.37 -15.87
N CYS A 241 -8.38 -11.83 -16.09
CA CYS A 241 -9.19 -11.46 -17.26
C CYS A 241 -8.46 -11.63 -18.60
N GLY A 242 -7.63 -12.68 -18.74
CA GLY A 242 -6.88 -12.99 -19.95
C GLY A 242 -5.49 -12.35 -20.03
N PHE A 243 -5.11 -11.49 -19.10
CA PHE A 243 -3.74 -10.98 -18.98
C PHE A 243 -2.82 -12.01 -18.29
N GLU A 244 -1.53 -11.91 -18.53
CA GLU A 244 -0.53 -12.77 -17.88
C GLU A 244 -0.20 -12.31 -16.45
N PHE A 245 -0.24 -10.99 -16.22
CA PHE A 245 0.09 -10.34 -14.95
C PHE A 245 -0.97 -9.33 -14.52
N PHE A 246 -1.12 -9.15 -13.20
CA PHE A 246 -2.02 -8.12 -12.67
C PHE A 246 -1.57 -6.71 -13.03
N MET A 247 -0.27 -6.42 -13.00
CA MET A 247 0.25 -5.11 -13.37
C MET A 247 -0.09 -4.76 -14.83
N GLU A 248 0.00 -5.73 -15.75
CA GLU A 248 -0.42 -5.56 -17.15
C GLU A 248 -1.90 -5.19 -17.25
N LYS A 249 -2.75 -5.97 -16.58
CA LYS A 249 -4.19 -5.71 -16.48
C LYS A 249 -4.46 -4.31 -15.94
N GLU A 250 -3.81 -3.94 -14.83
CA GLU A 250 -4.02 -2.68 -14.12
C GLU A 250 -3.58 -1.45 -14.93
N ILE A 251 -2.49 -1.55 -15.70
CA ILE A 251 -2.10 -0.52 -16.66
C ILE A 251 -3.19 -0.36 -17.74
N ASN A 252 -3.69 -1.47 -18.29
CA ASN A 252 -4.73 -1.47 -19.31
C ASN A 252 -6.11 -1.05 -18.77
N GLU A 253 -6.35 -1.14 -17.48
CA GLU A 253 -7.56 -0.63 -16.82
C GLU A 253 -7.55 0.89 -16.60
N THR A 254 -6.40 1.56 -16.73
CA THR A 254 -6.28 3.01 -16.47
C THR A 254 -7.33 3.83 -17.23
N PRO A 255 -7.60 3.63 -18.53
CA PRO A 255 -8.64 4.38 -19.24
C PRO A 255 -10.04 4.23 -18.62
N ALA A 256 -10.40 3.01 -18.22
CA ALA A 256 -11.69 2.74 -17.59
C ALA A 256 -11.78 3.36 -16.18
N VAL A 257 -10.67 3.36 -15.45
CA VAL A 257 -10.56 4.00 -14.12
C VAL A 257 -10.73 5.52 -14.25
N LEU A 258 -10.02 6.16 -15.18
CA LEU A 258 -10.16 7.60 -15.42
C LEU A 258 -11.62 7.97 -15.78
N LYS A 259 -12.24 7.21 -16.68
CA LYS A 259 -13.66 7.42 -17.03
C LYS A 259 -14.57 7.28 -15.81
N ARG A 260 -14.37 6.26 -14.99
CA ARG A 260 -15.15 6.04 -13.76
C ARG A 260 -15.03 7.22 -12.80
N ILE A 261 -13.81 7.71 -12.54
CA ILE A 261 -13.58 8.85 -11.64
C ILE A 261 -14.31 10.09 -12.14
N ILE A 262 -14.24 10.37 -13.44
CA ILE A 262 -14.92 11.50 -14.07
C ILE A 262 -16.44 11.37 -13.83
N THR A 263 -17.03 10.20 -14.12
CA THR A 263 -18.45 9.94 -13.93
C THR A 263 -18.87 10.05 -12.46
N GLU A 264 -18.09 9.48 -11.53
CA GLU A 264 -18.40 9.50 -10.11
C GLU A 264 -18.38 10.91 -9.51
N TYR A 265 -17.46 11.76 -9.94
CA TYR A 265 -17.36 13.14 -9.48
C TYR A 265 -18.16 14.17 -10.30
N GLN A 266 -18.93 13.74 -11.29
CA GLN A 266 -20.04 14.55 -11.82
C GLN A 266 -21.10 14.81 -10.73
N ASP A 267 -21.27 13.83 -9.83
CA ASP A 267 -22.08 14.00 -8.62
C ASP A 267 -21.32 14.89 -7.60
N LYS A 268 -21.69 16.17 -7.57
CA LYS A 268 -21.06 17.18 -6.68
C LYS A 268 -21.20 16.85 -5.20
N GLU A 269 -22.21 16.07 -4.78
CA GLU A 269 -22.38 15.69 -3.37
C GLU A 269 -21.18 14.91 -2.85
N LYS A 270 -20.53 14.09 -3.71
CA LYS A 270 -19.35 13.29 -3.35
C LYS A 270 -18.10 14.10 -3.02
N ILE A 271 -18.00 15.33 -3.52
CA ILE A 271 -16.84 16.20 -3.31
C ILE A 271 -17.16 17.42 -2.41
N GLN A 272 -18.44 17.71 -2.20
CA GLN A 272 -18.90 18.89 -1.48
C GLN A 272 -18.33 19.02 -0.05
N SER A 273 -18.26 17.91 0.67
CA SER A 273 -17.69 17.89 2.02
C SER A 273 -16.19 18.21 2.03
N ALA A 274 -15.45 17.76 1.00
CA ALA A 274 -14.04 18.09 0.83
C ALA A 274 -13.86 19.59 0.49
N ILE A 275 -14.70 20.14 -0.40
CA ILE A 275 -14.70 21.58 -0.75
C ILE A 275 -14.88 22.43 0.52
N LYS A 276 -15.81 22.07 1.40
CA LYS A 276 -16.04 22.79 2.65
C LYS A 276 -14.82 22.80 3.59
N LEU A 277 -13.98 21.77 3.55
CA LEU A 277 -12.75 21.76 4.34
C LEU A 277 -11.74 22.84 3.92
N PHE A 278 -11.83 23.32 2.69
CA PHE A 278 -10.94 24.38 2.18
C PHE A 278 -11.40 25.81 2.54
N GLU A 279 -12.55 25.97 3.18
CA GLU A 279 -13.01 27.30 3.62
C GLU A 279 -12.01 27.92 4.62
N GLY A 280 -11.42 29.07 4.25
CA GLY A 280 -10.43 29.76 5.05
C GLY A 280 -9.02 29.17 5.04
N VAL A 281 -8.78 28.05 4.32
CA VAL A 281 -7.46 27.40 4.21
C VAL A 281 -6.51 28.30 3.40
N LYS A 282 -5.29 28.47 3.93
CA LYS A 282 -4.19 29.17 3.27
C LYS A 282 -3.02 28.24 2.97
N ASN A 283 -2.84 27.23 3.81
CA ASN A 283 -1.75 26.27 3.73
C ASN A 283 -2.29 24.85 3.57
N VAL A 284 -1.64 24.04 2.74
CA VAL A 284 -1.97 22.64 2.54
C VAL A 284 -0.70 21.80 2.70
N GLU A 285 -0.71 20.86 3.62
CA GLU A 285 0.37 19.90 3.82
C GLU A 285 -0.09 18.52 3.34
N ILE A 286 0.48 18.04 2.22
CA ILE A 286 0.13 16.75 1.62
C ILE A 286 1.15 15.72 2.08
N ILE A 287 0.69 14.63 2.67
CA ILE A 287 1.56 13.68 3.37
C ILE A 287 1.34 12.27 2.80
N ALA A 288 2.40 11.65 2.32
CA ALA A 288 2.33 10.33 1.68
C ALA A 288 3.70 9.65 1.55
N CYS A 289 3.73 8.40 1.05
CA CYS A 289 4.92 7.62 0.76
C CYS A 289 4.93 7.14 -0.70
N GLY A 290 6.12 6.97 -1.28
CA GLY A 290 6.33 6.34 -2.59
C GLY A 290 5.51 6.95 -3.73
N THR A 291 4.82 6.13 -4.50
CA THR A 291 3.93 6.56 -5.60
C THR A 291 2.86 7.55 -5.14
N ALA A 292 2.27 7.34 -3.96
CA ALA A 292 1.30 8.27 -3.39
C ALA A 292 1.93 9.64 -3.06
N TYR A 293 3.20 9.68 -2.65
CA TYR A 293 3.95 10.93 -2.47
C TYR A 293 4.15 11.66 -3.80
N HIS A 294 4.45 10.94 -4.90
CA HIS A 294 4.54 11.56 -6.21
C HIS A 294 3.18 12.13 -6.66
N ALA A 295 2.09 11.42 -6.42
CA ALA A 295 0.74 11.96 -6.63
C ALA A 295 0.45 13.17 -5.72
N GLY A 296 0.92 13.16 -4.48
CA GLY A 296 0.85 14.30 -3.56
C GLY A 296 1.64 15.52 -4.06
N ARG A 297 2.81 15.32 -4.66
CA ARG A 297 3.58 16.40 -5.32
C ARG A 297 2.81 17.00 -6.50
N TYR A 298 2.14 16.16 -7.30
CA TYR A 298 1.24 16.64 -8.33
C TYR A 298 0.09 17.46 -7.71
N GLY A 299 -0.53 16.94 -6.65
CA GLY A 299 -1.59 17.63 -5.90
C GLY A 299 -1.16 18.99 -5.35
N ALA A 300 0.02 19.07 -4.72
CA ALA A 300 0.56 20.33 -4.23
C ALA A 300 0.72 21.35 -5.38
N LYS A 301 1.30 20.91 -6.49
CA LYS A 301 1.53 21.78 -7.64
C LYS A 301 0.23 22.27 -8.26
N ILE A 302 -0.77 21.40 -8.45
CA ILE A 302 -2.05 21.80 -9.04
C ILE A 302 -2.81 22.79 -8.14
N LEU A 303 -2.78 22.59 -6.80
CA LEU A 303 -3.40 23.52 -5.86
C LEU A 303 -2.70 24.89 -5.84
N GLN A 304 -1.35 24.90 -5.93
CA GLN A 304 -0.58 26.15 -6.06
C GLN A 304 -0.94 26.91 -7.33
N GLU A 305 -0.88 26.25 -8.49
CA GLU A 305 -1.10 26.93 -9.79
C GLU A 305 -2.56 27.34 -10.01
N THR A 306 -3.51 26.54 -9.53
CA THR A 306 -4.93 26.75 -9.76
C THR A 306 -5.55 27.75 -8.78
N LEU A 307 -5.13 27.72 -7.51
CA LEU A 307 -5.78 28.42 -6.39
C LEU A 307 -4.85 29.43 -5.69
N GLY A 308 -3.55 29.42 -5.99
CA GLY A 308 -2.58 30.26 -5.29
C GLY A 308 -2.34 29.87 -3.82
N LEU A 309 -2.74 28.65 -3.40
CA LEU A 309 -2.53 28.17 -2.05
C LEU A 309 -1.04 27.86 -1.79
N SER A 310 -0.58 28.05 -0.56
CA SER A 310 0.70 27.54 -0.11
C SER A 310 0.55 26.03 0.13
N ALA A 311 0.91 25.21 -0.86
CA ALA A 311 0.78 23.76 -0.78
C ALA A 311 2.15 23.07 -0.86
N SER A 312 2.41 22.09 0.01
CA SER A 312 3.64 21.32 0.06
C SER A 312 3.34 19.83 0.16
N ALA A 313 4.20 19.00 -0.44
CA ALA A 313 4.11 17.55 -0.31
C ALA A 313 5.31 17.03 0.50
N HIS A 314 5.04 16.14 1.45
CA HIS A 314 6.01 15.61 2.40
C HIS A 314 6.04 14.09 2.36
N ILE A 315 7.23 13.53 2.52
CA ILE A 315 7.41 12.11 2.79
C ILE A 315 6.96 11.85 4.23
N ALA A 316 6.01 10.95 4.42
CA ALA A 316 5.34 10.75 5.69
C ALA A 316 6.29 10.32 6.82
N SER A 317 7.31 9.49 6.53
CA SER A 317 8.32 9.06 7.51
C SER A 317 9.14 10.22 8.08
N GLU A 318 9.37 11.28 7.26
CA GLU A 318 10.17 12.44 7.68
C GLU A 318 9.30 13.51 8.34
N PHE A 319 8.09 13.74 7.82
CA PHE A 319 7.16 14.76 8.33
C PHE A 319 6.93 14.68 9.84
N ARG A 320 6.96 13.48 10.40
CA ARG A 320 6.71 13.21 11.82
C ARG A 320 7.80 13.75 12.74
N TYR A 321 9.02 13.87 12.25
CA TYR A 321 10.20 14.28 13.02
C TYR A 321 10.58 15.73 12.79
N ASP A 322 10.02 16.36 11.77
CA ASP A 322 10.19 17.78 11.55
C ASP A 322 9.55 18.56 12.69
N LYS A 323 10.23 19.61 13.16
CA LYS A 323 9.65 20.59 14.10
C LYS A 323 8.62 21.41 13.33
N ASN A 324 7.45 20.84 13.12
CA ASN A 324 6.36 21.50 12.44
C ASN A 324 5.82 22.64 13.33
N ASN A 325 6.16 23.87 13.00
CA ASN A 325 5.42 25.01 13.51
C ASN A 325 3.98 24.86 13.01
N ILE A 326 3.05 24.70 13.95
CA ILE A 326 1.62 24.66 13.62
C ILE A 326 1.30 25.95 12.90
N LYS A 327 0.96 25.84 11.61
CA LYS A 327 0.53 26.98 10.80
C LYS A 327 -0.99 27.09 10.92
N GLU A 328 -1.48 28.26 11.26
CA GLU A 328 -2.92 28.54 11.24
C GLU A 328 -3.50 28.34 9.84
N ASN A 329 -4.79 28.01 9.77
CA ASN A 329 -5.50 27.81 8.50
C ASN A 329 -4.85 26.77 7.58
N THR A 330 -4.38 25.67 8.18
CA THR A 330 -3.74 24.55 7.48
C THR A 330 -4.66 23.35 7.36
N LEU A 331 -4.75 22.79 6.17
CA LEU A 331 -5.38 21.50 5.88
C LEU A 331 -4.30 20.46 5.63
N ALA A 332 -4.37 19.32 6.33
CA ALA A 332 -3.55 18.14 6.01
C ALA A 332 -4.30 17.25 5.02
N ILE A 333 -3.61 16.80 3.97
CA ILE A 333 -4.16 15.83 3.00
C ILE A 333 -3.31 14.57 3.05
N LEU A 334 -3.90 13.46 3.45
CA LEU A 334 -3.27 12.15 3.47
C LEU A 334 -3.57 11.42 2.17
N VAL A 335 -2.55 10.88 1.51
CA VAL A 335 -2.72 10.16 0.25
C VAL A 335 -2.21 8.73 0.39
N SER A 336 -3.06 7.75 0.08
CA SER A 336 -2.68 6.32 0.13
C SER A 336 -3.65 5.48 -0.69
N GLN A 337 -3.14 4.52 -1.46
CA GLN A 337 -3.99 3.55 -2.15
C GLN A 337 -4.72 2.66 -1.14
N SER A 338 -4.00 2.07 -0.18
CA SER A 338 -4.57 1.16 0.81
C SER A 338 -5.30 1.85 1.96
N GLY A 339 -4.91 3.10 2.29
CA GLY A 339 -5.34 3.79 3.49
C GLY A 339 -4.80 3.16 4.80
N GLU A 340 -3.78 2.28 4.69
CA GLU A 340 -3.18 1.54 5.82
C GLU A 340 -1.66 1.76 5.92
N THR A 341 -1.10 2.71 5.19
CA THR A 341 0.35 3.02 5.24
C THR A 341 0.70 3.59 6.60
N ALA A 342 1.56 2.88 7.36
CA ALA A 342 1.85 3.19 8.76
C ALA A 342 2.36 4.61 8.96
N ASP A 343 3.41 5.01 8.23
CA ASP A 343 3.97 6.36 8.34
C ASP A 343 2.94 7.46 8.05
N THR A 344 2.10 7.26 7.02
CA THR A 344 1.06 8.24 6.65
C THR A 344 -0.03 8.32 7.72
N LEU A 345 -0.42 7.20 8.31
CA LEU A 345 -1.37 7.17 9.42
C LEU A 345 -0.82 7.90 10.65
N ARG A 346 0.42 7.63 11.04
CA ARG A 346 1.06 8.28 12.18
C ARG A 346 1.21 9.79 11.97
N ALA A 347 1.59 10.19 10.77
CA ALA A 347 1.63 11.62 10.42
C ALA A 347 0.24 12.27 10.49
N GLY A 348 -0.80 11.56 10.04
CA GLY A 348 -2.19 12.01 10.17
C GLY A 348 -2.66 12.13 11.63
N GLU A 349 -2.30 11.19 12.50
CA GLU A 349 -2.57 11.25 13.94
C GLU A 349 -1.91 12.50 14.56
N LEU A 350 -0.65 12.76 14.19
CA LEU A 350 0.07 13.97 14.63
C LEU A 350 -0.64 15.26 14.16
N CYS A 351 -1.10 15.29 12.91
CA CYS A 351 -1.88 16.43 12.40
C CYS A 351 -3.17 16.64 13.21
N LYS A 352 -3.90 15.58 13.54
CA LYS A 352 -5.11 15.68 14.38
C LYS A 352 -4.80 16.17 15.79
N GLN A 353 -3.72 15.67 16.42
CA GLN A 353 -3.27 16.12 17.75
C GLN A 353 -2.91 17.61 17.75
N ASN A 354 -2.40 18.11 16.63
CA ASN A 354 -2.07 19.52 16.43
C ASN A 354 -3.27 20.37 15.95
N GLY A 355 -4.48 19.81 15.92
CA GLY A 355 -5.71 20.53 15.59
C GLY A 355 -5.95 20.76 14.09
N TYR A 356 -5.19 20.11 13.19
CA TYR A 356 -5.42 20.22 11.75
C TYR A 356 -6.72 19.50 11.36
N LYS A 357 -7.44 20.06 10.40
CA LYS A 357 -8.41 19.31 9.61
C LYS A 357 -7.67 18.34 8.70
N VAL A 358 -8.23 17.16 8.51
CA VAL A 358 -7.59 16.10 7.72
C VAL A 358 -8.54 15.65 6.61
N LEU A 359 -8.08 15.74 5.37
CA LEU A 359 -8.69 15.13 4.19
C LEU A 359 -7.89 13.87 3.82
N ALA A 360 -8.54 12.75 3.52
CA ALA A 360 -7.90 11.57 2.96
C ALA A 360 -8.27 11.39 1.48
N ILE A 361 -7.30 11.10 0.62
CA ILE A 361 -7.49 10.69 -0.78
C ILE A 361 -7.04 9.23 -0.87
N ILE A 362 -8.00 8.30 -0.92
CA ILE A 362 -7.76 6.87 -0.72
C ILE A 362 -8.63 6.01 -1.63
N ASN A 363 -8.23 4.75 -1.82
CA ASN A 363 -9.03 3.77 -2.58
C ASN A 363 -9.90 2.91 -1.66
N SER A 364 -9.45 2.63 -0.43
CA SER A 364 -10.18 1.79 0.52
C SER A 364 -10.90 2.64 1.57
N MET A 365 -12.20 2.84 1.39
CA MET A 365 -13.04 3.66 2.28
C MET A 365 -13.26 3.03 3.66
N GLU A 366 -12.97 1.74 3.83
CA GLU A 366 -13.03 1.03 5.12
C GLU A 366 -11.68 1.01 5.87
N SER A 367 -10.70 1.77 5.38
CA SER A 367 -9.35 1.81 5.95
C SER A 367 -9.25 2.61 7.26
N SER A 368 -8.12 2.42 7.96
CA SER A 368 -7.79 3.18 9.17
C SER A 368 -7.67 4.68 8.87
N MET A 369 -7.13 5.03 7.70
CA MET A 369 -6.99 6.44 7.28
C MET A 369 -8.35 7.10 7.03
N SER A 370 -9.32 6.37 6.47
CA SER A 370 -10.69 6.87 6.31
C SER A 370 -11.37 7.17 7.64
N ARG A 371 -11.11 6.35 8.66
CA ARG A 371 -11.66 6.59 10.00
C ARG A 371 -10.99 7.74 10.74
N LEU A 372 -9.71 8.01 10.45
CA LEU A 372 -8.94 9.10 11.03
C LEU A 372 -9.34 10.47 10.45
N ALA A 373 -9.58 10.54 9.15
CA ALA A 373 -9.83 11.77 8.42
C ALA A 373 -11.21 12.39 8.76
N ASP A 374 -11.32 13.72 8.64
CA ASP A 374 -12.61 14.43 8.74
C ASP A 374 -13.47 14.16 7.51
N VAL A 375 -12.83 14.06 6.35
CA VAL A 375 -13.47 13.73 5.06
C VAL A 375 -12.55 12.80 4.27
N SER A 376 -13.11 11.87 3.52
CA SER A 376 -12.38 10.99 2.61
C SER A 376 -12.93 11.08 1.19
N LEU A 377 -12.05 11.23 0.22
CA LEU A 377 -12.35 11.12 -1.21
C LEU A 377 -11.87 9.77 -1.74
N ASN A 378 -12.76 9.06 -2.41
CA ASN A 378 -12.44 7.79 -3.05
C ASN A 378 -11.77 8.04 -4.40
N ILE A 379 -10.67 7.36 -4.69
CA ILE A 379 -10.03 7.42 -6.02
C ILE A 379 -10.67 6.48 -7.05
N PHE A 380 -11.64 5.66 -6.67
CA PHE A 380 -12.39 4.75 -7.55
C PHE A 380 -11.53 3.88 -8.49
N ALA A 381 -10.29 3.58 -8.09
CA ALA A 381 -9.36 2.80 -8.90
C ALA A 381 -9.75 1.31 -8.96
N GLY A 382 -10.68 0.86 -8.12
CA GLY A 382 -10.97 -0.57 -7.94
C GLY A 382 -9.78 -1.28 -7.27
N LYS A 383 -9.76 -2.60 -7.30
CA LYS A 383 -8.65 -3.37 -6.72
C LYS A 383 -7.37 -3.21 -7.55
N GLU A 384 -6.26 -3.08 -6.85
CA GLU A 384 -4.92 -3.06 -7.41
C GLU A 384 -4.06 -4.08 -6.65
N ILE A 385 -3.64 -5.14 -7.33
CA ILE A 385 -2.99 -6.34 -6.74
C ILE A 385 -1.47 -6.31 -6.96
N GLY A 386 -1.03 -5.87 -8.14
CA GLY A 386 0.39 -5.70 -8.43
C GLY A 386 1.06 -4.83 -7.36
N VAL A 387 2.23 -5.26 -6.87
CA VAL A 387 2.93 -4.54 -5.79
C VAL A 387 3.27 -3.12 -6.22
N ALA A 388 3.82 -2.94 -7.42
CA ALA A 388 4.08 -1.64 -8.00
C ALA A 388 2.75 -0.97 -8.39
N SER A 389 2.45 0.20 -7.81
CA SER A 389 1.21 0.93 -8.07
C SER A 389 1.23 1.57 -9.48
N THR A 390 0.11 1.48 -10.19
CA THR A 390 -0.05 1.99 -11.56
C THR A 390 -1.30 2.85 -11.73
N LYS A 391 -2.46 2.23 -11.94
CA LYS A 391 -3.74 2.93 -12.11
C LYS A 391 -4.12 3.82 -10.92
N ALA A 392 -3.73 3.42 -9.71
CA ALA A 392 -3.99 4.21 -8.51
C ALA A 392 -3.23 5.56 -8.52
N TYR A 393 -2.02 5.63 -9.08
CA TYR A 393 -1.30 6.89 -9.27
C TYR A 393 -2.09 7.87 -10.14
N SER A 394 -2.49 7.43 -11.34
CA SER A 394 -3.30 8.23 -12.26
C SER A 394 -4.64 8.65 -11.63
N ALA A 395 -5.25 7.74 -10.87
CA ALA A 395 -6.48 8.01 -10.14
C ALA A 395 -6.32 9.11 -9.08
N MET A 396 -5.25 9.05 -8.26
CA MET A 396 -4.94 10.07 -7.25
C MET A 396 -4.71 11.44 -7.90
N CYS A 397 -3.92 11.48 -8.98
CA CYS A 397 -3.66 12.73 -9.72
C CYS A 397 -4.95 13.33 -10.29
N LEU A 398 -5.83 12.51 -10.88
CA LEU A 398 -7.10 12.97 -11.43
C LEU A 398 -8.04 13.50 -10.34
N VAL A 399 -8.09 12.87 -9.16
CA VAL A 399 -8.88 13.37 -8.03
C VAL A 399 -8.37 14.72 -7.55
N PHE A 400 -7.05 14.94 -7.48
CA PHE A 400 -6.49 16.25 -7.18
C PHE A 400 -6.85 17.30 -8.23
N TYR A 401 -6.80 16.95 -9.51
CA TYR A 401 -7.18 17.84 -10.60
C TYR A 401 -8.65 18.25 -10.47
N ILE A 402 -9.56 17.29 -10.31
CA ILE A 402 -11.00 17.54 -10.17
C ILE A 402 -11.28 18.41 -8.94
N LEU A 403 -10.66 18.10 -7.80
CA LEU A 403 -10.80 18.89 -6.57
C LEU A 403 -10.37 20.35 -6.78
N ALA A 404 -9.20 20.57 -7.38
CA ALA A 404 -8.69 21.90 -7.67
C ALA A 404 -9.61 22.69 -8.62
N ARG A 405 -10.17 22.02 -9.63
CA ARG A 405 -11.11 22.64 -10.59
C ARG A 405 -12.42 23.04 -9.92
N TYR A 406 -12.99 22.17 -9.06
CA TYR A 406 -14.20 22.51 -8.28
C TYR A 406 -13.97 23.62 -7.27
N LEU A 407 -12.79 23.67 -6.64
CA LEU A 407 -12.42 24.77 -5.72
C LEU A 407 -12.27 26.10 -6.43
N LYS A 408 -11.77 26.10 -7.68
CA LYS A 408 -11.64 27.29 -8.51
C LYS A 408 -12.97 27.74 -9.08
N ASN A 409 -13.80 26.80 -9.51
CA ASN A 409 -15.09 27.05 -10.17
C ASN A 409 -16.10 25.99 -9.71
N SER A 410 -17.06 26.40 -8.89
CA SER A 410 -18.11 25.51 -8.37
C SER A 410 -18.98 24.87 -9.47
N ASN A 411 -18.96 25.39 -10.70
CA ASN A 411 -19.66 24.88 -11.87
C ASN A 411 -18.73 24.22 -12.87
N PHE A 412 -17.62 23.64 -12.40
CA PHE A 412 -16.71 22.90 -13.26
C PHE A 412 -17.44 21.84 -14.07
N ASP A 413 -17.23 21.85 -15.39
CA ASP A 413 -17.75 20.85 -16.30
C ASP A 413 -16.68 19.77 -16.54
N THR A 414 -17.04 18.54 -16.27
CA THR A 414 -16.14 17.40 -16.46
C THR A 414 -16.00 17.00 -17.92
N PHE A 415 -16.78 17.57 -18.84
CA PHE A 415 -16.73 17.23 -20.26
C PHE A 415 -15.35 17.44 -20.89
N GLU A 416 -14.63 18.48 -20.47
CA GLU A 416 -13.27 18.75 -20.98
C GLU A 416 -12.27 17.63 -20.68
N ILE A 417 -12.50 16.87 -19.60
CA ILE A 417 -11.63 15.77 -19.20
C ILE A 417 -12.13 14.39 -19.66
N GLU A 418 -13.31 14.29 -20.27
CA GLU A 418 -13.80 13.00 -20.82
C GLU A 418 -12.87 12.44 -21.89
N LYS A 419 -12.27 13.31 -22.71
CA LYS A 419 -11.30 12.93 -23.74
C LYS A 419 -10.06 12.23 -23.16
N LEU A 420 -9.69 12.54 -21.91
CA LEU A 420 -8.53 11.97 -21.24
C LEU A 420 -8.57 10.43 -21.20
N ALA A 421 -9.76 9.85 -20.93
CA ALA A 421 -9.92 8.42 -20.90
C ALA A 421 -9.67 7.75 -22.26
N ASP A 422 -10.09 8.37 -23.36
CA ASP A 422 -9.84 7.85 -24.71
C ASP A 422 -8.38 8.12 -25.14
N GLN A 423 -7.85 9.29 -24.88
CA GLN A 423 -6.45 9.64 -25.11
C GLN A 423 -5.48 8.68 -24.40
N SER A 424 -5.83 8.23 -23.19
CA SER A 424 -5.00 7.30 -22.43
C SER A 424 -4.88 5.91 -23.09
N LYS A 425 -5.82 5.51 -23.93
CA LYS A 425 -5.75 4.24 -24.70
C LYS A 425 -4.66 4.32 -25.80
N GLU A 426 -4.42 5.50 -26.36
CA GLU A 426 -3.43 5.68 -27.44
C GLU A 426 -1.99 5.45 -26.97
N VAL A 427 -1.71 5.61 -25.68
CA VAL A 427 -0.36 5.58 -25.09
C VAL A 427 -0.01 4.27 -24.35
N LEU A 428 -0.87 3.27 -24.44
CA LEU A 428 -0.65 1.96 -23.79
C LEU A 428 0.47 1.15 -24.45
N LYS A 429 0.73 1.35 -25.75
CA LYS A 429 1.72 0.58 -26.50
C LYS A 429 3.05 1.33 -26.58
N VAL A 430 4.14 0.59 -26.44
CA VAL A 430 5.51 1.11 -26.50
C VAL A 430 6.36 0.34 -27.52
N ASP A 431 7.41 1.00 -28.03
CA ASP A 431 8.36 0.37 -28.95
C ASP A 431 9.26 -0.62 -28.18
N SER A 432 9.30 -1.86 -28.66
CA SER A 432 10.14 -2.92 -28.08
C SER A 432 11.64 -2.59 -28.09
N LYS A 433 12.11 -1.75 -29.01
CA LYS A 433 13.50 -1.28 -29.06
C LYS A 433 13.87 -0.49 -27.80
N ILE A 434 12.93 0.29 -27.25
CA ILE A 434 13.13 1.01 -26.00
C ILE A 434 13.26 0.00 -24.84
N VAL A 435 12.42 -1.02 -24.83
CA VAL A 435 12.49 -2.11 -23.84
C VAL A 435 13.84 -2.83 -23.90
N ASP A 436 14.33 -3.16 -25.10
CA ASP A 436 15.63 -3.81 -25.30
C ASP A 436 16.79 -2.92 -24.86
N LEU A 437 16.70 -1.61 -25.11
CA LEU A 437 17.68 -0.63 -24.64
C LEU A 437 17.74 -0.63 -23.09
N ILE A 438 16.61 -0.53 -22.41
CA ILE A 438 16.54 -0.50 -20.96
C ILE A 438 16.98 -1.85 -20.37
N LYS A 439 16.56 -2.97 -20.97
CA LYS A 439 16.96 -4.33 -20.56
C LYS A 439 18.48 -4.46 -20.45
N ASN A 440 19.21 -3.89 -21.39
CA ASN A 440 20.67 -3.99 -21.49
C ASN A 440 21.42 -2.91 -20.69
N ALA A 441 20.72 -1.86 -20.24
CA ALA A 441 21.32 -0.79 -19.48
C ALA A 441 21.55 -1.17 -18.01
N SER A 442 22.65 -0.68 -17.41
CA SER A 442 22.91 -0.79 -15.97
C SER A 442 22.19 0.28 -15.16
N ARG A 443 21.99 1.44 -15.79
CA ARG A 443 21.31 2.61 -15.20
C ARG A 443 20.47 3.33 -16.22
N VAL A 444 19.43 4.02 -15.77
CA VAL A 444 18.47 4.76 -16.58
C VAL A 444 18.14 6.06 -15.89
N PHE A 445 18.11 7.17 -16.60
CA PHE A 445 17.71 8.46 -16.03
C PHE A 445 16.40 8.95 -16.64
N PHE A 446 15.67 9.73 -15.84
CA PHE A 446 14.41 10.34 -16.20
C PHE A 446 14.49 11.83 -15.83
N ILE A 447 14.29 12.70 -16.80
CA ILE A 447 14.35 14.14 -16.57
C ILE A 447 13.12 14.84 -17.12
N GLY A 448 12.70 15.90 -16.46
CA GLY A 448 11.59 16.75 -16.88
C GLY A 448 11.57 18.05 -16.09
N ARG A 449 10.65 18.94 -16.42
CA ARG A 449 10.43 20.19 -15.70
C ARG A 449 9.00 20.29 -15.21
N GLN A 450 8.80 21.00 -14.11
CA GLN A 450 7.46 21.25 -13.57
C GLN A 450 6.70 19.92 -13.31
N PHE A 451 5.51 19.71 -13.89
CA PHE A 451 4.77 18.46 -13.79
C PHE A 451 5.54 17.26 -14.35
N ASP A 452 6.27 17.45 -15.44
CA ASP A 452 7.09 16.40 -16.05
C ASP A 452 8.19 15.88 -15.13
N SER A 453 8.73 16.72 -14.23
CA SER A 453 9.69 16.25 -13.22
C SER A 453 9.07 15.29 -12.22
N ILE A 454 7.78 15.40 -11.95
CA ILE A 454 7.04 14.50 -11.06
C ILE A 454 6.82 13.16 -11.76
N SER A 455 6.39 13.19 -13.03
CA SER A 455 6.26 11.97 -13.84
C SER A 455 7.61 11.26 -14.04
N SER A 456 8.71 12.01 -14.13
CA SER A 456 10.08 11.47 -14.20
C SER A 456 10.43 10.66 -12.94
N LEU A 457 10.09 11.15 -11.76
CA LEU A 457 10.30 10.42 -10.50
C LEU A 457 9.47 9.15 -10.45
N GLU A 458 8.21 9.20 -10.90
CA GLU A 458 7.33 8.04 -10.90
C GLU A 458 7.80 6.97 -11.89
N GLY A 459 8.20 7.37 -13.12
CA GLY A 459 8.77 6.45 -14.10
C GLY A 459 10.04 5.77 -13.61
N ALA A 460 10.95 6.52 -13.00
CA ALA A 460 12.17 5.97 -12.40
C ALA A 460 11.85 4.98 -11.28
N LEU A 461 10.85 5.30 -10.43
CA LEU A 461 10.40 4.40 -9.36
C LEU A 461 9.89 3.07 -9.93
N LYS A 462 9.04 3.09 -10.97
CA LYS A 462 8.50 1.87 -11.59
C LYS A 462 9.60 0.98 -12.16
N VAL A 463 10.55 1.55 -12.90
CA VAL A 463 11.69 0.78 -13.42
C VAL A 463 12.51 0.17 -12.30
N LYS A 464 12.81 0.94 -11.25
CA LYS A 464 13.57 0.48 -10.07
C LYS A 464 12.88 -0.69 -9.37
N GLU A 465 11.58 -0.58 -9.10
CA GLU A 465 10.81 -1.54 -8.32
C GLU A 465 10.77 -2.94 -8.94
N ILE A 466 10.56 -3.03 -10.25
CA ILE A 466 10.24 -4.31 -10.91
C ILE A 466 11.33 -4.85 -11.82
N SER A 467 12.20 -3.98 -12.35
CA SER A 467 13.33 -4.41 -13.19
C SER A 467 14.67 -4.48 -12.44
N TYR A 468 14.72 -3.94 -11.19
CA TYR A 468 15.90 -3.87 -10.33
C TYR A 468 17.07 -3.12 -10.96
N LYS A 469 16.80 -2.26 -11.95
CA LYS A 469 17.78 -1.37 -12.56
C LYS A 469 17.99 -0.14 -11.67
N SER A 470 19.20 0.41 -11.68
CA SER A 470 19.43 1.73 -11.11
C SER A 470 18.72 2.76 -11.97
N ALA A 471 17.60 3.29 -11.49
CA ALA A 471 16.77 4.25 -12.21
C ALA A 471 16.53 5.48 -11.33
N GLU A 472 16.77 6.68 -11.85
CA GLU A 472 16.71 7.92 -11.09
C GLU A 472 15.99 9.00 -11.88
N GLY A 473 15.11 9.75 -11.19
CA GLY A 473 14.37 10.88 -11.74
C GLY A 473 14.88 12.20 -11.19
N TYR A 474 15.00 13.21 -12.05
CA TYR A 474 15.48 14.54 -11.66
C TYR A 474 14.70 15.66 -12.35
N PRO A 475 14.53 16.82 -11.72
CA PRO A 475 14.27 18.05 -12.47
C PRO A 475 15.40 18.28 -13.48
N ALA A 476 15.05 18.52 -14.75
CA ALA A 476 16.06 18.59 -15.82
C ALA A 476 17.18 19.63 -15.57
N GLY A 477 16.89 20.68 -14.81
CA GLY A 477 17.90 21.67 -14.41
C GLY A 477 18.95 21.14 -13.44
N GLU A 478 18.57 20.18 -12.56
CA GLU A 478 19.45 19.60 -11.55
C GLU A 478 20.47 18.62 -12.13
N LEU A 479 20.28 18.17 -13.37
CA LEU A 479 21.21 17.25 -14.01
C LEU A 479 22.66 17.75 -13.99
N LYS A 480 22.86 19.06 -14.12
CA LYS A 480 24.19 19.73 -14.13
C LYS A 480 24.90 19.72 -12.79
N HIS A 481 24.17 19.54 -11.70
CA HIS A 481 24.68 19.66 -10.33
C HIS A 481 25.17 18.32 -9.75
N GLY A 482 25.55 17.38 -10.62
CA GLY A 482 26.15 16.09 -10.22
C GLY A 482 25.85 14.96 -11.18
N THR A 483 24.59 14.69 -11.45
CA THR A 483 24.13 13.52 -12.20
C THR A 483 24.69 13.43 -13.62
N LEU A 484 24.99 14.56 -14.26
CA LEU A 484 25.58 14.60 -15.59
C LEU A 484 26.93 13.87 -15.69
N ALA A 485 27.66 13.75 -14.57
CA ALA A 485 28.90 12.98 -14.50
C ALA A 485 28.68 11.45 -14.69
N LEU A 486 27.46 10.97 -14.53
CA LEU A 486 27.08 9.56 -14.71
C LEU A 486 26.63 9.23 -16.12
N ILE A 487 26.45 10.24 -16.97
CA ILE A 487 26.07 10.05 -18.38
C ILE A 487 27.32 9.69 -19.18
N ASN A 488 27.28 8.57 -19.85
CA ASN A 488 28.31 8.09 -20.75
C ASN A 488 27.68 7.54 -22.05
N ASN A 489 28.53 7.09 -22.97
CA ASN A 489 28.05 6.58 -24.26
C ASN A 489 27.06 5.41 -24.06
N GLY A 490 25.88 5.54 -24.65
CA GLY A 490 24.79 4.55 -24.59
C GLY A 490 23.91 4.63 -23.34
N THR A 491 24.09 5.61 -22.43
CA THR A 491 23.22 5.76 -21.24
C THR A 491 21.82 6.20 -21.68
N PRO A 492 20.74 5.41 -21.39
CA PRO A 492 19.37 5.82 -21.70
C PRO A 492 18.89 6.93 -20.77
N VAL A 493 18.30 7.97 -21.35
CA VAL A 493 17.71 9.08 -20.62
C VAL A 493 16.32 9.39 -21.19
N PHE A 494 15.31 9.18 -20.37
CA PHE A 494 13.95 9.62 -20.67
C PHE A 494 13.87 11.14 -20.44
N VAL A 495 13.42 11.84 -21.44
CA VAL A 495 13.19 13.28 -21.42
C VAL A 495 11.70 13.52 -21.55
N LEU A 496 11.07 13.97 -20.48
CA LEU A 496 9.65 14.32 -20.48
C LEU A 496 9.51 15.80 -20.77
N SER A 497 8.81 16.13 -21.84
CA SER A 497 8.62 17.50 -22.30
C SER A 497 7.21 17.67 -22.87
N THR A 498 6.24 17.82 -21.98
CA THR A 498 4.82 17.89 -22.30
C THR A 498 4.22 19.29 -22.10
N ASP A 499 4.93 20.20 -21.43
CA ASP A 499 4.57 21.61 -21.28
C ASP A 499 5.29 22.45 -22.33
N LYS A 500 4.51 23.11 -23.21
CA LYS A 500 5.03 23.96 -24.28
C LYS A 500 5.96 25.08 -23.78
N ASN A 501 5.62 25.66 -22.61
CA ASN A 501 6.42 26.74 -22.04
C ASN A 501 7.78 26.27 -21.50
N MET A 502 7.93 24.98 -21.24
CA MET A 502 9.15 24.37 -20.72
C MET A 502 9.92 23.59 -21.79
N HIS A 503 9.35 23.42 -22.97
CA HIS A 503 9.89 22.54 -24.02
C HIS A 503 11.33 22.88 -24.38
N ASP A 504 11.62 24.11 -24.81
CA ASP A 504 12.95 24.52 -25.24
C ASP A 504 14.00 24.34 -24.13
N LYS A 505 13.63 24.66 -22.88
CA LYS A 505 14.51 24.49 -21.72
C LYS A 505 14.76 23.04 -21.39
N THR A 506 13.79 22.17 -21.63
CA THR A 506 13.92 20.72 -21.41
C THR A 506 14.76 20.10 -22.52
N MET A 507 14.56 20.52 -23.78
CA MET A 507 15.35 20.06 -24.91
C MET A 507 16.81 20.51 -24.82
N ALA A 508 17.09 21.71 -24.30
CA ALA A 508 18.46 22.12 -24.02
C ALA A 508 19.18 21.19 -23.05
N ALA A 509 18.49 20.68 -22.03
CA ALA A 509 19.06 19.66 -21.14
C ALA A 509 19.24 18.30 -21.84
N ALA A 510 18.38 17.94 -22.79
CA ALA A 510 18.54 16.76 -23.62
C ALA A 510 19.79 16.85 -24.52
N GLU A 511 20.07 18.01 -25.12
CA GLU A 511 21.30 18.26 -25.89
C GLU A 511 22.56 18.09 -25.03
N GLU A 512 22.53 18.52 -23.78
CA GLU A 512 23.66 18.32 -22.86
C GLU A 512 23.92 16.83 -22.55
N VAL A 513 22.88 16.03 -22.44
CA VAL A 513 22.94 14.57 -22.31
C VAL A 513 23.52 13.96 -23.58
N ARG A 514 22.98 14.33 -24.74
CA ARG A 514 23.42 13.85 -26.05
C ARG A 514 24.90 14.14 -26.32
N SER A 515 25.35 15.34 -25.98
CA SER A 515 26.76 15.73 -26.16
C SER A 515 27.75 14.84 -25.38
N ARG A 516 27.26 14.04 -24.41
CA ARG A 516 28.03 13.08 -23.63
C ARG A 516 27.77 11.63 -24.01
N GLY A 517 27.09 11.42 -25.15
CA GLY A 517 26.80 10.09 -25.69
C GLY A 517 25.56 9.41 -25.08
N GLY A 518 24.74 10.12 -24.32
CA GLY A 518 23.46 9.59 -23.84
C GLY A 518 22.46 9.38 -24.97
N ILE A 519 21.60 8.38 -24.84
CA ILE A 519 20.50 8.06 -25.77
C ILE A 519 19.23 8.72 -25.25
N ILE A 520 18.62 9.56 -26.07
CA ILE A 520 17.46 10.36 -25.71
C ILE A 520 16.16 9.64 -26.09
N ILE A 521 15.33 9.35 -25.10
CA ILE A 521 13.98 8.82 -25.26
C ILE A 521 13.02 9.94 -24.87
N LEU A 522 12.47 10.64 -25.86
CA LEU A 522 11.60 11.79 -25.67
C LEU A 522 10.14 11.35 -25.50
N ILE A 523 9.49 11.80 -24.44
CA ILE A 523 8.03 11.75 -24.29
C ILE A 523 7.50 13.17 -24.42
N SER A 524 6.72 13.42 -25.47
CA SER A 524 6.20 14.76 -25.76
C SER A 524 4.87 14.71 -26.50
N GLN A 525 4.19 15.84 -26.54
CA GLN A 525 2.99 16.00 -27.37
C GLN A 525 3.34 15.89 -28.85
N LYS A 526 2.38 15.45 -29.69
CA LYS A 526 2.59 15.20 -31.13
C LYS A 526 3.10 16.43 -31.88
N SER A 527 2.61 17.60 -31.51
CA SER A 527 2.93 18.88 -32.16
C SER A 527 4.32 19.46 -31.82
N PHE A 528 4.99 18.93 -30.76
CA PHE A 528 6.25 19.50 -30.31
C PHE A 528 7.42 19.06 -31.19
N ASP A 529 8.44 19.93 -31.35
CA ASP A 529 9.69 19.56 -31.98
C ASP A 529 10.36 18.37 -31.27
N LYS A 530 10.95 17.49 -32.05
CA LYS A 530 11.59 16.26 -31.51
C LYS A 530 13.11 16.46 -31.31
N GLY A 531 13.68 17.52 -31.82
CA GLY A 531 15.09 17.89 -31.60
C GLY A 531 16.05 16.73 -31.75
N CYS A 532 16.86 16.51 -30.73
CA CYS A 532 17.90 15.49 -30.66
C CYS A 532 17.43 14.08 -30.23
N ALA A 533 16.14 13.78 -30.26
CA ALA A 533 15.62 12.50 -29.76
C ALA A 533 16.01 11.33 -30.66
N ASP A 534 16.51 10.25 -30.06
CA ASP A 534 16.78 8.96 -30.72
C ASP A 534 15.51 8.10 -30.79
N PHE A 535 14.66 8.19 -29.78
CA PHE A 535 13.35 7.57 -29.73
C PHE A 535 12.29 8.58 -29.30
N VAL A 536 11.09 8.47 -29.86
CA VAL A 536 9.98 9.38 -29.53
C VAL A 536 8.74 8.59 -29.14
N ILE A 537 8.18 8.92 -27.99
CA ILE A 537 6.87 8.47 -27.53
C ILE A 537 5.93 9.67 -27.58
N ASN A 538 5.04 9.67 -28.56
CA ASN A 538 4.07 10.73 -28.70
C ASN A 538 2.88 10.51 -27.77
N ILE A 539 2.51 11.55 -27.01
CA ILE A 539 1.23 11.59 -26.30
C ILE A 539 0.25 12.50 -27.05
N PRO A 540 -1.07 12.29 -26.90
CA PRO A 540 -2.08 13.21 -27.42
C PRO A 540 -1.93 14.64 -26.88
N GLU A 541 -2.43 15.61 -27.67
CA GLU A 541 -2.48 17.00 -27.23
C GLU A 541 -3.38 17.14 -26.00
N SER A 542 -2.86 17.77 -24.95
CA SER A 542 -3.56 17.94 -23.68
C SER A 542 -3.07 19.18 -22.92
N GLU A 543 -3.86 19.64 -21.97
CA GLU A 543 -3.42 20.67 -21.03
C GLU A 543 -2.18 20.19 -20.24
N LYS A 544 -1.31 21.11 -19.84
CA LYS A 544 -0.07 20.81 -19.11
C LYS A 544 -0.34 20.09 -17.78
N GLU A 545 -1.50 20.34 -17.18
CA GLU A 545 -1.94 19.71 -15.93
C GLU A 545 -2.40 18.26 -16.13
N LEU A 546 -2.94 17.92 -17.30
CA LEU A 546 -3.44 16.57 -17.65
C LEU A 546 -2.38 15.71 -18.36
N ALA A 547 -1.41 16.33 -19.00
CA ALA A 547 -0.32 15.62 -19.71
C ALA A 547 0.44 14.60 -18.83
N PRO A 548 0.67 14.82 -17.52
CA PRO A 548 1.27 13.84 -16.62
C PRO A 548 0.51 12.52 -16.54
N LEU A 549 -0.83 12.56 -16.63
CA LEU A 549 -1.67 11.37 -16.58
C LEU A 549 -1.54 10.53 -17.86
N LEU A 550 -1.16 11.17 -18.98
CA LEU A 550 -0.90 10.50 -20.25
C LEU A 550 0.55 10.01 -20.35
N SER A 551 1.52 10.82 -19.91
CA SER A 551 2.94 10.50 -20.03
C SER A 551 3.42 9.41 -19.07
N VAL A 552 2.74 9.19 -17.94
CA VAL A 552 3.10 8.14 -16.97
C VAL A 552 2.76 6.74 -17.49
N ILE A 553 1.73 6.59 -18.31
CA ILE A 553 1.26 5.28 -18.79
C ILE A 553 2.35 4.56 -19.61
N PRO A 554 2.96 5.16 -20.64
CA PRO A 554 4.05 4.52 -21.36
C PRO A 554 5.27 4.22 -20.46
N LEU A 555 5.54 5.02 -19.43
CA LEU A 555 6.60 4.74 -18.46
C LEU A 555 6.30 3.48 -17.64
N GLN A 556 5.06 3.31 -17.22
CA GLN A 556 4.60 2.11 -16.52
C GLN A 556 4.67 0.87 -17.44
N THR A 557 4.25 1.01 -18.69
CA THR A 557 4.31 -0.06 -19.70
C THR A 557 5.75 -0.47 -19.99
N ILE A 558 6.67 0.48 -20.16
CA ILE A 558 8.10 0.20 -20.37
C ILE A 558 8.70 -0.53 -19.18
N ALA A 559 8.40 -0.08 -17.96
CA ALA A 559 8.87 -0.75 -16.76
C ALA A 559 8.37 -2.20 -16.68
N PHE A 560 7.07 -2.41 -16.96
CA PHE A 560 6.44 -3.74 -17.01
C PHE A 560 7.10 -4.65 -18.06
N GLU A 561 7.18 -4.19 -19.32
CA GLU A 561 7.76 -4.97 -20.41
C GLU A 561 9.26 -5.26 -20.18
N THR A 562 9.99 -4.31 -19.59
CA THR A 562 11.39 -4.54 -19.20
C THR A 562 11.51 -5.61 -18.14
N ALA A 563 10.67 -5.58 -17.10
CA ALA A 563 10.67 -6.61 -16.05
C ALA A 563 10.38 -7.99 -16.64
N LYS A 564 9.38 -8.10 -17.50
CA LYS A 564 9.02 -9.33 -18.22
C LYS A 564 10.17 -9.83 -19.10
N ALA A 565 10.80 -8.94 -19.88
CA ALA A 565 11.89 -9.28 -20.79
C ALA A 565 13.17 -9.80 -20.09
N ILE A 566 13.38 -9.44 -18.83
CA ILE A 566 14.49 -9.93 -17.99
C ILE A 566 14.10 -11.12 -17.11
N GLY A 567 12.85 -11.61 -17.21
CA GLY A 567 12.36 -12.77 -16.47
C GLY A 567 11.95 -12.48 -15.02
N ASN A 568 11.75 -11.23 -14.64
CA ASN A 568 11.22 -10.87 -13.33
C ASN A 568 9.69 -11.01 -13.29
N ASN A 569 9.14 -11.24 -12.10
CA ASN A 569 7.70 -11.17 -11.87
C ASN A 569 7.30 -9.73 -11.51
N PRO A 570 6.59 -8.98 -12.39
CA PRO A 570 6.24 -7.59 -12.14
C PRO A 570 5.19 -7.40 -11.04
N ASP A 571 4.37 -8.42 -10.77
CA ASP A 571 3.33 -8.36 -9.73
C ASP A 571 3.92 -8.52 -8.32
N LYS A 572 5.02 -9.28 -8.22
CA LYS A 572 5.63 -9.68 -6.94
C LYS A 572 7.15 -9.45 -6.96
N PRO A 573 7.58 -8.19 -7.05
CA PRO A 573 9.01 -7.86 -7.04
C PRO A 573 9.63 -8.21 -5.68
N ARG A 574 10.90 -8.66 -5.73
CA ARG A 574 11.63 -9.04 -4.51
C ARG A 574 11.72 -7.87 -3.52
N ASN A 575 11.65 -8.18 -2.23
CA ASN A 575 11.84 -7.22 -1.13
C ASN A 575 10.87 -6.03 -1.13
N LEU A 576 9.72 -6.12 -1.80
CA LEU A 576 8.68 -5.10 -1.78
C LEU A 576 7.33 -5.70 -1.42
N ALA A 577 6.49 -4.93 -0.79
CA ALA A 577 5.11 -5.28 -0.41
C ALA A 577 4.13 -4.23 -0.94
N LYS A 578 2.91 -4.65 -1.29
CA LYS A 578 1.86 -3.75 -1.84
C LYS A 578 1.52 -2.59 -0.90
N SER A 579 1.56 -2.80 0.39
CA SER A 579 1.27 -1.76 1.38
C SER A 579 2.15 -1.98 2.62
N VAL A 580 2.78 -0.93 3.11
CA VAL A 580 3.67 -0.94 4.29
C VAL A 580 2.87 -0.48 5.50
N THR A 581 2.53 -1.43 6.40
CA THR A 581 1.72 -1.17 7.62
C THR A 581 2.54 -1.27 8.90
N VAL A 582 3.84 -1.31 8.77
CA VAL A 582 4.81 -1.30 9.88
C VAL A 582 5.85 -0.21 9.60
N GLU A 583 6.40 0.34 10.64
CA GLU A 583 7.52 1.29 10.59
C GLU A 583 8.86 0.57 10.57
#